data_3a15eff5a3d537c7e5fd6ef40188c788
#
_entry.id   3a15eff5a3d537c7e5fd6ef40188c788
#
_cell.length_a   1.000
_cell.length_b   1.000
_cell.length_c   1.000
_cell.angle_alpha   90.00
_cell.angle_beta   90.00
_cell.angle_gamma   90.00
#
_symmetry.space_group_name_H-M   'P 1'
#
loop_
_entity.id
_entity.type
_entity.pdbx_description
1 polymer ?
#
loop_
_entity_poly.entity_id
_entity_poly.type
_entity_poly.pdbx_seq_one_letter_code
_entity_poly.pdbx_strand_id
1 'polypeptide(L)'
;MWDKAHGGIVHVKSQGTVNHPLFKIEWIKKKNELFTKGKVALDGNFWIVNTLETEKGILAFIHVENAEGSGIAGGAGKSRIGLGWSDDNGDTFTFLGHIIVPFNDPDPYNIQGAPYIVKNKYIYIYFHDTTGLTVARAPLAEVISAAQMGNTSPWMKYDGQERGFNSNGAGGASTRIGIDGISHTDAACSTYNNKCYLLLTRMNWKGKDTWVNLYESVDGVRWKFSKTIVQMSASQVETGYQYATIVNEDGSDNGVVGSKFFIYCNKDHQKNGRRTYKWTVDLAR
;
A
#
# COMPACT_ATOMS: atom_id res chain seq x y z
N MET A 1 5.60 -11.04 -4.27
CA MET A 1 6.41 -11.40 -5.47
C MET A 1 5.74 -12.54 -6.20
N TRP A 2 5.72 -12.53 -7.54
CA TRP A 2 5.29 -13.69 -8.33
C TRP A 2 6.50 -14.59 -8.58
N ASP A 3 6.43 -15.83 -8.14
CA ASP A 3 7.51 -16.81 -8.31
C ASP A 3 7.01 -18.03 -9.08
N LYS A 4 7.57 -18.24 -10.28
CA LYS A 4 7.24 -19.41 -11.11
C LYS A 4 7.64 -20.72 -10.48
N ALA A 5 8.77 -20.75 -9.74
CA ALA A 5 9.27 -21.96 -9.09
C ALA A 5 8.33 -22.44 -7.97
N HIS A 6 7.64 -21.50 -7.32
CA HIS A 6 6.67 -21.80 -6.25
C HIS A 6 5.21 -21.80 -6.75
N GLY A 7 4.98 -21.58 -8.05
CA GLY A 7 3.66 -21.67 -8.66
C GLY A 7 2.69 -20.56 -8.27
N GLY A 8 3.18 -19.36 -7.99
CA GLY A 8 2.30 -18.23 -7.70
C GLY A 8 2.91 -17.10 -6.87
N ILE A 9 2.05 -16.40 -6.12
CA ILE A 9 2.44 -15.30 -5.23
C ILE A 9 3.12 -15.87 -3.99
N VAL A 10 4.30 -15.35 -3.70
CA VAL A 10 5.04 -15.62 -2.47
C VAL A 10 5.34 -14.33 -1.72
N HIS A 11 5.40 -14.44 -0.41
CA HIS A 11 5.88 -13.41 0.50
C HIS A 11 7.28 -13.78 0.97
N VAL A 12 8.10 -12.78 1.15
CA VAL A 12 9.51 -12.95 1.55
C VAL A 12 9.77 -12.08 2.76
N LYS A 13 10.35 -12.68 3.79
CA LYS A 13 10.94 -11.95 4.92
C LYS A 13 12.45 -12.01 4.81
N SER A 14 13.09 -10.88 4.97
CA SER A 14 14.54 -10.77 4.87
C SER A 14 15.10 -9.80 5.88
N GLN A 15 16.36 -10.03 6.26
CA GLN A 15 17.18 -9.06 6.98
C GLN A 15 18.12 -8.38 5.98
N GLY A 16 18.32 -7.07 6.17
CA GLY A 16 19.20 -6.33 5.30
C GLY A 16 19.53 -4.94 5.83
N THR A 17 20.17 -4.18 4.98
CA THR A 17 20.46 -2.75 5.19
C THR A 17 19.80 -1.94 4.08
N VAL A 18 19.77 -0.63 4.22
CA VAL A 18 19.29 0.28 3.16
C VAL A 18 20.00 0.13 1.81
N ASN A 19 21.20 -0.46 1.77
CA ASN A 19 21.92 -0.71 0.53
C ASN A 19 21.78 -2.16 0.04
N HIS A 20 21.46 -3.08 0.94
CA HIS A 20 21.32 -4.51 0.67
C HIS A 20 20.09 -5.06 1.40
N PRO A 21 18.88 -4.69 1.01
CA PRO A 21 17.64 -5.03 1.75
C PRO A 21 17.34 -6.53 1.76
N LEU A 22 17.83 -7.29 0.78
CA LEU A 22 17.66 -8.73 0.70
C LEU A 22 18.96 -9.50 1.04
N PHE A 23 19.74 -9.00 2.00
CA PHE A 23 21.03 -9.61 2.33
C PHE A 23 20.89 -11.05 2.84
N LYS A 24 19.92 -11.30 3.71
CA LYS A 24 19.62 -12.64 4.23
C LYS A 24 18.12 -12.90 4.18
N ILE A 25 17.70 -13.85 3.39
CA ILE A 25 16.30 -14.30 3.37
C ILE A 25 16.07 -15.22 4.56
N GLU A 26 15.09 -14.87 5.40
CA GLU A 26 14.68 -15.68 6.55
C GLU A 26 13.69 -16.75 6.11
N TRP A 27 12.68 -16.37 5.32
CA TRP A 27 11.73 -17.31 4.75
C TRP A 27 11.08 -16.79 3.46
N ILE A 28 10.54 -17.73 2.68
CA ILE A 28 9.66 -17.52 1.54
C ILE A 28 8.41 -18.36 1.79
N LYS A 29 7.24 -17.72 1.87
CA LYS A 29 5.97 -18.38 2.18
C LYS A 29 4.90 -18.10 1.13
N LYS A 30 4.08 -19.10 0.83
CA LYS A 30 2.82 -18.94 0.09
C LYS A 30 1.73 -18.36 1.00
N LYS A 31 0.66 -17.87 0.39
CA LYS A 31 -0.49 -17.31 1.13
C LYS A 31 -0.96 -18.18 2.28
N ASN A 32 -1.20 -19.47 2.03
CA ASN A 32 -1.73 -20.39 3.04
C ASN A 32 -0.72 -20.76 4.14
N GLU A 33 0.56 -20.55 3.91
CA GLU A 33 1.61 -20.75 4.91
C GLU A 33 1.79 -19.50 5.78
N LEU A 34 1.50 -18.32 5.19
CA LEU A 34 1.61 -17.04 5.87
C LEU A 34 0.33 -16.67 6.63
N PHE A 35 -0.83 -16.86 6.01
CA PHE A 35 -2.14 -16.62 6.62
C PHE A 35 -2.73 -17.94 7.15
N THR A 36 -2.44 -18.24 8.39
CA THR A 36 -2.79 -19.54 9.03
C THR A 36 -4.16 -19.55 9.68
N LYS A 37 -4.74 -18.37 9.93
CA LYS A 37 -6.04 -18.18 10.59
C LYS A 37 -6.82 -17.04 9.94
N GLY A 38 -8.13 -17.07 10.05
CA GLY A 38 -8.95 -15.95 9.60
C GLY A 38 -10.44 -16.28 9.57
N LYS A 39 -11.28 -15.24 9.60
CA LYS A 39 -12.75 -15.34 9.62
C LYS A 39 -13.36 -15.61 8.25
N VAL A 40 -12.61 -15.39 7.19
CA VAL A 40 -13.10 -15.49 5.81
C VAL A 40 -12.28 -16.53 5.07
N ALA A 41 -12.92 -17.30 4.21
CA ALA A 41 -12.22 -18.15 3.26
C ALA A 41 -11.14 -17.32 2.55
N LEU A 42 -9.92 -17.84 2.50
CA LEU A 42 -8.78 -17.14 1.90
C LEU A 42 -8.88 -17.18 0.37
N ASP A 43 -10.02 -16.71 -0.17
CA ASP A 43 -10.23 -16.63 -1.61
C ASP A 43 -9.47 -15.45 -2.20
N GLY A 44 -8.98 -15.65 -3.43
CA GLY A 44 -8.22 -14.65 -4.15
C GLY A 44 -6.73 -14.59 -3.82
N ASN A 45 -6.07 -13.60 -4.39
CA ASN A 45 -4.64 -13.34 -4.24
C ASN A 45 -4.42 -12.30 -3.15
N PHE A 46 -3.57 -12.61 -2.19
CA PHE A 46 -3.22 -11.71 -1.09
C PHE A 46 -1.85 -11.10 -1.36
N TRP A 47 -1.83 -9.78 -1.45
CA TRP A 47 -0.60 -8.98 -1.51
C TRP A 47 -0.49 -8.14 -0.26
N ILE A 48 0.44 -8.44 0.63
CA ILE A 48 0.80 -7.48 1.67
C ILE A 48 1.48 -6.31 0.96
N VAL A 49 0.84 -5.15 1.00
CA VAL A 49 1.33 -3.95 0.32
C VAL A 49 2.03 -3.00 1.27
N ASN A 50 1.61 -2.98 2.53
CA ASN A 50 2.28 -2.23 3.59
C ASN A 50 2.08 -2.93 4.94
N THR A 51 2.97 -2.65 5.89
CA THR A 51 2.89 -3.09 7.28
C THR A 51 3.10 -1.90 8.23
N LEU A 52 2.49 -1.96 9.39
CA LEU A 52 2.74 -1.06 10.50
C LEU A 52 3.10 -1.86 11.73
N GLU A 53 4.35 -1.74 12.16
CA GLU A 53 4.81 -2.30 13.42
C GLU A 53 4.29 -1.47 14.58
N THR A 54 3.80 -2.13 15.61
CA THR A 54 3.31 -1.55 16.85
C THR A 54 3.94 -2.25 18.05
N GLU A 55 3.85 -1.68 19.24
CA GLU A 55 4.30 -2.34 20.49
C GLU A 55 3.60 -3.68 20.75
N LYS A 56 2.48 -3.95 20.11
CA LYS A 56 1.62 -5.12 20.34
C LYS A 56 1.72 -6.19 19.27
N GLY A 57 2.26 -5.86 18.11
CA GLY A 57 2.35 -6.74 16.95
C GLY A 57 2.36 -5.93 15.65
N ILE A 58 2.16 -6.60 14.53
CA ILE A 58 2.25 -6.02 13.19
C ILE A 58 0.88 -6.03 12.52
N LEU A 59 0.41 -4.85 12.11
CA LEU A 59 -0.71 -4.71 11.16
C LEU A 59 -0.20 -4.91 9.74
N ALA A 60 -0.90 -5.70 8.93
CA ALA A 60 -0.64 -5.84 7.50
C ALA A 60 -1.82 -5.31 6.70
N PHE A 61 -1.56 -4.41 5.74
CA PHE A 61 -2.54 -3.94 4.78
C PHE A 61 -2.43 -4.78 3.53
N ILE A 62 -3.53 -5.42 3.16
CA ILE A 62 -3.55 -6.48 2.17
C ILE A 62 -4.40 -6.04 0.99
N HIS A 63 -3.78 -5.92 -0.18
CA HIS A 63 -4.52 -5.85 -1.42
C HIS A 63 -5.01 -7.26 -1.77
N VAL A 64 -6.31 -7.46 -1.67
CA VAL A 64 -6.97 -8.74 -1.98
C VAL A 64 -7.52 -8.66 -3.39
N GLU A 65 -6.94 -9.41 -4.32
CA GLU A 65 -7.42 -9.52 -5.69
C GLU A 65 -8.27 -10.77 -5.87
N ASN A 66 -9.27 -10.68 -6.76
CA ASN A 66 -10.17 -11.78 -7.07
C ASN A 66 -10.87 -12.38 -5.84
N ALA A 67 -11.19 -11.54 -4.85
CA ALA A 67 -12.00 -11.95 -3.73
C ALA A 67 -13.33 -12.55 -4.23
N GLU A 68 -13.79 -13.62 -3.58
CA GLU A 68 -15.06 -14.31 -3.87
C GLU A 68 -15.17 -14.96 -5.27
N GLY A 69 -14.11 -15.63 -5.71
CA GLY A 69 -14.19 -16.54 -6.84
C GLY A 69 -14.48 -15.88 -8.18
N SER A 70 -13.99 -14.66 -8.41
CA SER A 70 -14.21 -13.94 -9.67
C SER A 70 -13.65 -14.66 -10.91
N GLY A 71 -12.80 -15.67 -10.73
CA GLY A 71 -12.25 -16.49 -11.81
C GLY A 71 -11.35 -15.77 -12.82
N ILE A 72 -11.14 -14.48 -12.65
CA ILE A 72 -10.35 -13.66 -13.57
C ILE A 72 -8.95 -13.50 -13.00
N ALA A 73 -8.02 -14.25 -13.53
CA ALA A 73 -6.60 -14.02 -13.27
C ALA A 73 -6.21 -12.64 -13.84
N GLY A 74 -5.64 -11.78 -13.01
CA GLY A 74 -5.07 -10.50 -13.49
C GLY A 74 -5.93 -9.27 -13.28
N GLY A 75 -6.84 -9.25 -12.33
CA GLY A 75 -7.20 -8.02 -11.68
C GLY A 75 -8.37 -7.21 -12.19
N ALA A 76 -9.21 -7.72 -13.07
CA ALA A 76 -10.43 -7.02 -13.48
C ALA A 76 -11.66 -7.46 -12.67
N GLY A 77 -11.54 -7.65 -11.39
CA GLY A 77 -12.69 -8.06 -10.59
C GLY A 77 -12.45 -7.77 -9.11
N LYS A 78 -13.41 -7.62 -8.35
CA LYS A 78 -13.59 -7.63 -6.89
C LYS A 78 -12.32 -7.50 -6.01
N SER A 79 -11.47 -6.50 -6.25
CA SER A 79 -10.34 -6.22 -5.36
C SER A 79 -10.79 -5.38 -4.17
N ARG A 80 -10.23 -5.66 -3.00
CA ARG A 80 -10.53 -5.01 -1.73
C ARG A 80 -9.26 -4.79 -0.92
N ILE A 81 -9.33 -3.94 0.08
CA ILE A 81 -8.26 -3.85 1.08
C ILE A 81 -8.71 -4.62 2.31
N GLY A 82 -7.89 -5.59 2.68
CA GLY A 82 -8.02 -6.35 3.90
C GLY A 82 -7.02 -5.91 4.97
N LEU A 83 -7.25 -6.35 6.19
CA LEU A 83 -6.37 -6.18 7.33
C LEU A 83 -5.92 -7.53 7.85
N GLY A 84 -4.63 -7.65 8.19
CA GLY A 84 -4.04 -8.78 8.87
C GLY A 84 -3.36 -8.36 10.16
N TRP A 85 -3.23 -9.29 11.08
CA TRP A 85 -2.53 -9.11 12.35
C TRP A 85 -1.53 -10.24 12.59
N SER A 86 -0.34 -9.86 13.04
CA SER A 86 0.69 -10.79 13.49
C SER A 86 1.13 -10.44 14.90
N ASP A 87 1.22 -11.43 15.76
CA ASP A 87 1.79 -11.38 17.12
C ASP A 87 3.10 -12.17 17.25
N ASP A 88 3.62 -12.69 16.14
CA ASP A 88 4.84 -13.49 16.04
C ASP A 88 5.92 -12.84 15.15
N ASN A 89 5.99 -11.50 15.17
CA ASN A 89 6.98 -10.74 14.42
C ASN A 89 6.88 -10.95 12.88
N GLY A 90 5.66 -11.11 12.37
CA GLY A 90 5.39 -11.26 10.95
C GLY A 90 5.68 -12.66 10.40
N ASP A 91 5.90 -13.66 11.24
CA ASP A 91 6.10 -15.02 10.78
C ASP A 91 4.80 -15.65 10.28
N THR A 92 3.68 -15.31 10.91
CA THR A 92 2.34 -15.61 10.42
C THR A 92 1.39 -14.43 10.62
N PHE A 93 0.29 -14.43 9.88
CA PHE A 93 -0.77 -13.43 10.00
C PHE A 93 -2.13 -14.10 10.17
N THR A 94 -2.97 -13.50 11.00
CA THR A 94 -4.41 -13.75 11.01
C THR A 94 -5.07 -12.75 10.07
N PHE A 95 -5.82 -13.22 9.06
CA PHE A 95 -6.64 -12.35 8.24
C PHE A 95 -7.90 -11.95 9.01
N LEU A 96 -8.05 -10.64 9.26
CA LEU A 96 -9.13 -10.10 10.10
C LEU A 96 -10.40 -9.78 9.31
N GLY A 97 -10.27 -9.56 8.01
CA GLY A 97 -11.39 -9.20 7.12
C GLY A 97 -11.09 -8.01 6.22
N HIS A 98 -12.08 -7.64 5.42
CA HIS A 98 -11.99 -6.49 4.53
C HIS A 98 -12.32 -5.20 5.29
N ILE A 99 -11.52 -4.15 5.08
CA ILE A 99 -11.72 -2.82 5.68
C ILE A 99 -12.18 -1.78 4.64
N ILE A 100 -11.81 -1.96 3.38
CA ILE A 100 -12.29 -1.14 2.27
C ILE A 100 -12.89 -2.03 1.20
N VAL A 101 -14.16 -1.78 0.91
CA VAL A 101 -14.97 -2.48 -0.09
C VAL A 101 -15.60 -1.43 -1.02
N PRO A 102 -15.76 -1.69 -2.33
CA PRO A 102 -16.41 -0.77 -3.27
C PRO A 102 -17.81 -0.34 -2.83
N PHE A 103 -18.25 0.83 -3.29
CA PHE A 103 -19.61 1.33 -3.05
C PHE A 103 -20.68 0.44 -3.70
N ASN A 104 -20.44 0.07 -4.96
CA ASN A 104 -21.30 -0.85 -5.69
C ASN A 104 -20.61 -2.22 -5.76
N ASP A 105 -20.97 -3.16 -4.92
CA ASP A 105 -20.45 -4.51 -4.95
C ASP A 105 -21.47 -5.44 -5.64
N PRO A 106 -21.15 -6.14 -6.73
CA PRO A 106 -19.82 -6.23 -7.34
C PRO A 106 -19.50 -5.04 -8.25
N ASP A 107 -18.49 -4.27 -7.88
CA ASP A 107 -17.93 -3.24 -8.75
C ASP A 107 -16.87 -3.90 -9.67
N PRO A 108 -16.94 -3.68 -10.99
CA PRO A 108 -15.92 -4.20 -11.92
C PRO A 108 -14.57 -3.52 -11.75
N TYR A 109 -14.48 -2.48 -10.93
CA TYR A 109 -13.24 -1.73 -10.70
C TYR A 109 -12.53 -2.19 -9.45
N ASN A 110 -11.23 -2.25 -9.54
CA ASN A 110 -10.35 -2.66 -8.48
C ASN A 110 -10.16 -1.55 -7.45
N ILE A 111 -10.37 -1.85 -6.18
CA ILE A 111 -9.76 -1.08 -5.11
C ILE A 111 -8.28 -1.40 -5.08
N GLN A 112 -7.41 -0.41 -5.31
CA GLN A 112 -5.98 -0.61 -5.47
C GLN A 112 -5.19 0.20 -4.45
N GLY A 113 -4.07 -0.38 -4.02
CA GLY A 113 -3.11 0.24 -3.11
C GLY A 113 -3.50 0.08 -1.65
N ALA A 114 -2.67 0.51 -0.77
CA ALA A 114 -2.92 0.81 0.62
C ALA A 114 -1.71 1.54 1.24
N PRO A 115 -1.13 2.59 0.60
CA PRO A 115 -0.21 3.45 1.33
C PRO A 115 -0.93 4.06 2.52
N TYR A 116 -0.24 4.20 3.64
CA TYR A 116 -0.84 4.73 4.85
C TYR A 116 0.01 5.84 5.47
N ILE A 117 -0.63 6.68 6.26
CA ILE A 117 0.02 7.57 7.21
C ILE A 117 -0.64 7.47 8.57
N VAL A 118 0.12 7.74 9.63
CA VAL A 118 -0.42 7.95 10.97
C VAL A 118 -0.32 9.43 11.30
N LYS A 119 -1.47 10.07 11.57
CA LYS A 119 -1.54 11.49 11.90
C LYS A 119 -2.70 11.78 12.85
N ASN A 120 -2.44 12.59 13.87
CA ASN A 120 -3.48 13.04 14.81
C ASN A 120 -4.31 11.89 15.43
N LYS A 121 -3.65 10.79 15.83
CA LYS A 121 -4.24 9.57 16.40
C LYS A 121 -5.08 8.73 15.41
N TYR A 122 -5.15 9.11 14.14
CA TYR A 122 -5.80 8.35 13.09
C TYR A 122 -4.76 7.68 12.20
N ILE A 123 -5.09 6.51 11.69
CA ILE A 123 -4.44 5.92 10.55
C ILE A 123 -5.30 6.19 9.31
N TYR A 124 -4.66 6.68 8.25
CA TYR A 124 -5.26 6.97 6.96
C TYR A 124 -4.74 5.96 5.95
N ILE A 125 -5.62 5.41 5.12
CA ILE A 125 -5.25 4.54 4.00
C ILE A 125 -5.71 5.20 2.72
N TYR A 126 -4.79 5.30 1.76
CA TYR A 126 -5.08 5.80 0.42
C TYR A 126 -5.34 4.63 -0.52
N PHE A 127 -6.34 4.76 -1.35
CA PHE A 127 -6.72 3.75 -2.31
C PHE A 127 -7.33 4.38 -3.56
N HIS A 128 -7.31 3.62 -4.63
CA HIS A 128 -7.91 4.00 -5.89
C HIS A 128 -9.19 3.17 -6.10
N ASP A 129 -10.28 3.83 -6.42
CA ASP A 129 -11.54 3.22 -6.83
C ASP A 129 -12.07 3.85 -8.12
N THR A 130 -13.34 3.64 -8.47
CA THR A 130 -13.97 4.22 -9.66
C THR A 130 -13.97 5.74 -9.68
N THR A 131 -13.94 6.40 -8.53
CA THR A 131 -13.92 7.87 -8.44
C THR A 131 -12.54 8.46 -8.64
N GLY A 132 -11.49 7.64 -8.51
CA GLY A 132 -10.09 8.02 -8.55
C GLY A 132 -9.39 7.75 -7.21
N LEU A 133 -8.31 8.47 -6.94
CA LEU A 133 -7.61 8.36 -5.67
C LEU A 133 -8.44 8.98 -4.54
N THR A 134 -8.65 8.22 -3.50
CA THR A 134 -9.42 8.60 -2.30
C THR A 134 -8.74 8.12 -1.03
N VAL A 135 -9.33 8.39 0.13
CA VAL A 135 -8.76 8.07 1.43
C VAL A 135 -9.85 7.60 2.41
N ALA A 136 -9.49 6.65 3.27
CA ALA A 136 -10.28 6.30 4.45
C ALA A 136 -9.40 6.41 5.70
N ARG A 137 -10.04 6.54 6.87
CA ARG A 137 -9.34 6.57 8.14
C ARG A 137 -10.07 5.80 9.23
N ALA A 138 -9.31 5.42 10.26
CA ALA A 138 -9.84 4.91 11.52
C ALA A 138 -8.99 5.40 12.70
N PRO A 139 -9.50 5.48 13.93
CA PRO A 139 -8.68 5.73 15.11
C PRO A 139 -7.66 4.61 15.29
N LEU A 140 -6.36 4.93 15.32
CA LEU A 140 -5.29 3.92 15.37
C LEU A 140 -5.42 2.98 16.56
N ALA A 141 -5.73 3.52 17.75
CA ALA A 141 -5.88 2.72 18.96
C ALA A 141 -7.02 1.70 18.85
N GLU A 142 -8.13 2.06 18.18
CA GLU A 142 -9.26 1.14 17.94
C GLU A 142 -8.88 0.04 16.93
N VAL A 143 -8.11 0.40 15.88
CA VAL A 143 -7.60 -0.57 14.90
C VAL A 143 -6.73 -1.62 15.60
N ILE A 144 -5.76 -1.18 16.42
CA ILE A 144 -4.87 -2.09 17.14
C ILE A 144 -5.65 -2.97 18.12
N SER A 145 -6.54 -2.36 18.92
CA SER A 145 -7.34 -3.10 19.91
C SER A 145 -8.25 -4.15 19.24
N ALA A 146 -8.91 -3.80 18.15
CA ALA A 146 -9.75 -4.73 17.40
C ALA A 146 -8.90 -5.86 16.79
N ALA A 147 -7.73 -5.53 16.23
CA ALA A 147 -6.83 -6.50 15.62
C ALA A 147 -6.33 -7.55 16.63
N GLN A 148 -5.96 -7.13 17.85
CA GLN A 148 -5.58 -8.05 18.95
C GLN A 148 -6.73 -9.01 19.33
N MET A 149 -7.97 -8.58 19.20
CA MET A 149 -9.17 -9.40 19.43
C MET A 149 -9.58 -10.24 18.19
N GLY A 150 -8.79 -10.23 17.11
CA GLY A 150 -9.07 -10.95 15.87
C GLY A 150 -10.21 -10.34 15.04
N ASN A 151 -10.41 -9.01 15.14
CA ASN A 151 -11.47 -8.28 14.45
C ASN A 151 -10.91 -7.07 13.67
N THR A 152 -11.75 -6.51 12.79
CA THR A 152 -11.53 -5.18 12.22
C THR A 152 -12.31 -4.13 13.04
N SER A 153 -11.77 -2.91 13.12
CA SER A 153 -12.52 -1.74 13.58
C SER A 153 -13.29 -1.10 12.42
N PRO A 154 -14.26 -0.19 12.68
CA PRO A 154 -14.87 0.61 11.64
C PRO A 154 -13.86 1.54 10.97
N TRP A 155 -13.91 1.61 9.65
CA TRP A 155 -13.17 2.57 8.82
C TRP A 155 -14.14 3.51 8.14
N MET A 156 -13.76 4.78 8.00
CA MET A 156 -14.60 5.80 7.39
C MET A 156 -13.91 6.37 6.16
N LYS A 157 -14.56 6.30 5.00
CA LYS A 157 -14.13 6.92 3.74
C LYS A 157 -14.41 8.42 3.76
N TYR A 158 -13.56 9.16 3.06
CA TYR A 158 -13.76 10.58 2.81
C TYR A 158 -14.90 10.80 1.81
N ASP A 159 -15.89 11.56 2.22
CA ASP A 159 -17.11 11.88 1.44
C ASP A 159 -17.23 13.38 1.16
N GLY A 160 -16.11 14.02 0.81
CA GLY A 160 -16.06 15.44 0.44
C GLY A 160 -15.83 16.40 1.62
N GLN A 161 -15.62 17.67 1.28
CA GLN A 161 -15.25 18.69 2.29
C GLN A 161 -16.34 18.94 3.32
N GLU A 162 -17.60 18.91 2.90
CA GLU A 162 -18.73 19.19 3.80
C GLU A 162 -19.02 18.06 4.78
N ARG A 163 -18.84 16.80 4.34
CA ARG A 163 -19.15 15.62 5.14
C ARG A 163 -17.94 15.01 5.83
N GLY A 164 -16.73 15.30 5.33
CA GLY A 164 -15.50 14.77 5.87
C GLY A 164 -15.41 13.25 5.77
N PHE A 165 -15.06 12.58 6.87
CA PHE A 165 -14.97 11.11 6.95
C PHE A 165 -16.27 10.57 7.57
N ASN A 166 -17.27 10.35 6.76
CA ASN A 166 -18.62 9.97 7.21
C ASN A 166 -19.23 8.79 6.42
N SER A 167 -18.50 8.19 5.52
CA SER A 167 -18.96 7.07 4.70
C SER A 167 -18.29 5.77 5.11
N ASN A 168 -19.01 4.66 5.22
CA ASN A 168 -18.48 3.40 5.69
C ASN A 168 -17.38 2.87 4.76
N GLY A 169 -16.27 2.38 5.31
CA GLY A 169 -15.20 1.73 4.58
C GLY A 169 -15.67 0.51 3.78
N ALA A 170 -16.55 -0.29 4.39
CA ALA A 170 -17.15 -1.44 3.75
C ALA A 170 -18.44 -1.04 3.00
N GLY A 171 -18.30 -0.66 1.72
CA GLY A 171 -19.42 -0.38 0.82
C GLY A 171 -19.93 1.07 0.80
N GLY A 172 -19.40 1.99 1.60
CA GLY A 172 -19.77 3.40 1.54
C GLY A 172 -19.19 4.12 0.33
N ALA A 173 -19.84 5.21 -0.10
CA ALA A 173 -19.34 6.08 -1.16
C ALA A 173 -18.02 6.76 -0.77
N SER A 174 -17.26 7.17 -1.75
CA SER A 174 -16.00 7.91 -1.57
C SER A 174 -15.93 9.12 -2.49
N THR A 175 -15.17 10.12 -2.10
CA THR A 175 -14.88 11.31 -2.90
C THR A 175 -13.41 11.38 -3.22
N ARG A 176 -13.10 11.67 -4.48
CA ARG A 176 -11.73 11.85 -4.97
C ARG A 176 -11.01 12.99 -4.24
N ILE A 177 -9.75 12.79 -3.88
CA ILE A 177 -8.91 13.80 -3.21
C ILE A 177 -8.13 14.72 -4.17
N GLY A 178 -8.48 14.71 -5.45
CA GLY A 178 -8.05 15.73 -6.43
C GLY A 178 -6.66 15.52 -7.04
N ILE A 179 -5.99 14.42 -6.79
CA ILE A 179 -4.71 14.07 -7.42
C ILE A 179 -4.82 12.79 -8.24
N ASP A 180 -3.98 12.67 -9.26
CA ASP A 180 -3.95 11.51 -10.17
C ASP A 180 -2.74 10.64 -9.92
N GLY A 181 -2.92 9.35 -10.13
CA GLY A 181 -1.88 8.33 -10.04
C GLY A 181 -2.43 7.01 -9.54
N ILE A 182 -1.58 6.00 -9.52
CA ILE A 182 -1.90 4.69 -8.98
C ILE A 182 -1.34 4.61 -7.56
N SER A 183 -2.16 4.16 -6.63
CA SER A 183 -1.84 4.09 -5.20
C SER A 183 -1.08 2.82 -4.77
N HIS A 184 -0.56 2.05 -5.71
CA HIS A 184 0.32 0.91 -5.41
C HIS A 184 1.74 1.38 -5.03
N THR A 185 1.82 2.29 -4.08
CA THR A 185 3.05 2.91 -3.62
C THR A 185 3.00 3.09 -2.12
N ASP A 186 3.63 4.12 -1.60
CA ASP A 186 3.85 4.30 -0.19
C ASP A 186 3.65 5.74 0.26
N ALA A 187 3.52 5.94 1.58
CA ALA A 187 3.40 7.25 2.20
C ALA A 187 4.10 7.28 3.56
N ALA A 188 4.58 8.46 3.95
CA ALA A 188 5.20 8.68 5.25
C ALA A 188 5.00 10.11 5.72
N CYS A 189 5.03 10.35 7.05
CA CYS A 189 5.04 11.69 7.61
C CYS A 189 6.43 12.04 8.15
N SER A 190 6.93 13.24 7.85
CA SER A 190 8.24 13.71 8.30
C SER A 190 8.16 14.38 9.66
N THR A 191 9.04 13.95 10.56
CA THR A 191 9.26 14.60 11.86
C THR A 191 10.00 15.94 11.72
N TYR A 192 10.68 16.18 10.60
CA TYR A 192 11.45 17.38 10.35
C TYR A 192 10.57 18.62 10.11
N ASN A 193 9.47 18.47 9.33
CA ASN A 193 8.65 19.61 8.92
C ASN A 193 7.14 19.41 9.13
N ASN A 194 6.73 18.32 9.81
CA ASN A 194 5.32 17.95 10.07
C ASN A 194 4.45 17.76 8.81
N LYS A 195 5.06 17.61 7.64
CA LYS A 195 4.35 17.28 6.40
C LYS A 195 4.34 15.77 6.20
N CYS A 196 3.29 15.29 5.58
CA CYS A 196 3.24 13.93 5.07
C CYS A 196 3.52 13.92 3.56
N TYR A 197 4.10 12.84 3.09
CA TYR A 197 4.49 12.60 1.71
C TYR A 197 3.79 11.37 1.20
N LEU A 198 3.30 11.44 -0.03
CA LEU A 198 2.64 10.35 -0.74
C LEU A 198 3.31 10.15 -2.08
N LEU A 199 3.75 8.93 -2.34
CA LEU A 199 4.24 8.51 -3.65
C LEU A 199 3.08 8.02 -4.48
N LEU A 200 2.97 8.51 -5.70
CA LEU A 200 2.07 7.96 -6.70
C LEU A 200 2.86 7.57 -7.95
N THR A 201 2.46 6.49 -8.56
CA THR A 201 3.04 6.03 -9.82
C THR A 201 2.03 6.08 -10.95
N ARG A 202 2.53 6.27 -12.17
CA ARG A 202 1.85 5.90 -13.39
C ARG A 202 2.64 4.77 -14.04
N MET A 203 2.08 3.58 -14.01
CA MET A 203 2.70 2.41 -14.60
C MET A 203 2.45 2.36 -16.10
N ASN A 204 3.41 1.86 -16.86
CA ASN A 204 3.27 1.73 -18.32
C ASN A 204 2.55 0.43 -18.70
N TRP A 205 1.24 0.41 -18.56
CA TRP A 205 0.44 -0.75 -18.94
C TRP A 205 0.07 -0.78 -20.44
N LYS A 206 0.23 0.31 -21.19
CA LYS A 206 -0.23 0.42 -22.58
C LYS A 206 0.58 1.43 -23.39
N GLY A 207 1.91 1.44 -23.30
CA GLY A 207 2.74 2.37 -24.07
C GLY A 207 2.52 3.84 -23.73
N LYS A 208 2.20 4.16 -22.46
CA LYS A 208 2.10 5.53 -21.97
C LYS A 208 3.36 5.89 -21.19
N ASP A 209 3.58 7.19 -21.02
CA ASP A 209 4.62 7.67 -20.12
C ASP A 209 4.46 7.08 -18.71
N THR A 210 5.57 6.75 -18.08
CA THR A 210 5.63 6.31 -16.69
C THR A 210 6.30 7.36 -15.82
N TRP A 211 5.83 7.53 -14.61
CA TRP A 211 6.42 8.43 -13.64
C TRP A 211 6.18 7.97 -12.21
N VAL A 212 7.05 8.43 -11.32
CA VAL A 212 6.88 8.37 -9.87
C VAL A 212 6.91 9.79 -9.36
N ASN A 213 5.81 10.27 -8.82
CA ASN A 213 5.65 11.62 -8.29
C ASN A 213 5.52 11.59 -6.77
N LEU A 214 6.13 12.59 -6.14
CA LEU A 214 5.98 12.86 -4.72
C LEU A 214 5.01 14.02 -4.51
N TYR A 215 4.06 13.82 -3.63
CA TYR A 215 3.10 14.82 -3.18
C TYR A 215 3.32 15.09 -1.69
N GLU A 216 2.96 16.29 -1.22
CA GLU A 216 3.03 16.68 0.19
C GLU A 216 1.69 17.16 0.72
N SER A 217 1.43 16.94 1.99
CA SER A 217 0.21 17.38 2.68
C SER A 217 0.48 17.68 4.15
N VAL A 218 -0.27 18.62 4.72
CA VAL A 218 -0.27 18.92 6.16
C VAL A 218 -1.44 18.27 6.91
N ASP A 219 -2.48 17.83 6.20
CA ASP A 219 -3.70 17.27 6.80
C ASP A 219 -4.02 15.82 6.37
N GLY A 220 -3.27 15.29 5.38
CA GLY A 220 -3.48 13.95 4.84
C GLY A 220 -4.65 13.82 3.86
N VAL A 221 -5.31 14.93 3.51
CA VAL A 221 -6.44 14.96 2.56
C VAL A 221 -6.15 15.87 1.38
N ARG A 222 -5.64 17.07 1.63
CA ARG A 222 -5.28 18.04 0.61
C ARG A 222 -3.81 17.89 0.26
N TRP A 223 -3.55 17.34 -0.92
CA TRP A 223 -2.22 17.05 -1.41
C TRP A 223 -1.78 18.05 -2.47
N LYS A 224 -0.53 18.46 -2.42
CA LYS A 224 0.13 19.29 -3.43
C LYS A 224 1.25 18.50 -4.08
N PHE A 225 1.40 18.63 -5.39
CA PHE A 225 2.56 18.12 -6.09
C PHE A 225 3.83 18.77 -5.51
N SER A 226 4.81 17.94 -5.19
CA SER A 226 6.11 18.37 -4.68
C SER A 226 7.18 18.26 -5.78
N LYS A 227 7.40 17.04 -6.27
CA LYS A 227 8.36 16.81 -7.37
C LYS A 227 8.15 15.48 -8.07
N THR A 228 8.69 15.37 -9.28
CA THR A 228 8.87 14.10 -9.98
C THR A 228 10.18 13.45 -9.53
N ILE A 229 10.11 12.22 -9.06
CA ILE A 229 11.29 11.43 -8.68
C ILE A 229 11.95 10.84 -9.92
N VAL A 230 11.14 10.26 -10.80
CA VAL A 230 11.58 9.71 -12.09
C VAL A 230 10.45 9.75 -13.09
N GLN A 231 10.79 10.04 -14.34
CA GLN A 231 9.89 10.00 -15.47
C GLN A 231 10.58 9.37 -16.67
N MET A 232 9.83 8.61 -17.46
CA MET A 232 10.27 8.06 -18.76
C MET A 232 9.14 8.17 -19.76
N SER A 233 9.47 8.57 -20.99
CA SER A 233 8.49 8.60 -22.08
C SER A 233 8.14 7.19 -22.55
N ALA A 234 6.98 7.03 -23.15
CA ALA A 234 6.50 5.76 -23.71
C ALA A 234 7.49 5.15 -24.75
N SER A 235 8.18 6.01 -25.49
CA SER A 235 9.19 5.59 -26.47
C SER A 235 10.47 5.00 -25.86
N GLN A 236 10.74 5.27 -24.58
CA GLN A 236 11.92 4.81 -23.86
C GLN A 236 11.68 3.58 -23.01
N VAL A 237 10.42 3.11 -22.94
CA VAL A 237 10.02 2.16 -21.91
C VAL A 237 9.48 0.88 -22.53
N GLU A 238 10.22 -0.18 -22.33
CA GLU A 238 9.68 -1.54 -22.49
C GLU A 238 8.74 -1.89 -21.34
N THR A 239 9.09 -1.44 -20.11
CA THR A 239 8.29 -1.57 -18.88
C THR A 239 8.55 -0.41 -17.95
N GLY A 240 7.51 0.07 -17.26
CA GLY A 240 7.60 1.23 -16.39
C GLY A 240 8.16 0.95 -14.99
N TYR A 241 8.38 2.02 -14.26
CA TYR A 241 8.64 1.95 -12.83
C TYR A 241 7.39 1.50 -12.06
N GLN A 242 7.57 0.66 -11.05
CA GLN A 242 6.47 0.04 -10.31
C GLN A 242 6.82 -0.07 -8.82
N TYR A 243 5.80 0.02 -7.98
CA TYR A 243 5.89 -0.30 -6.54
C TYR A 243 6.99 0.50 -5.82
N ALA A 244 6.86 1.83 -5.90
CA ALA A 244 7.77 2.70 -5.17
C ALA A 244 7.47 2.63 -3.66
N THR A 245 8.51 2.58 -2.83
CA THR A 245 8.39 2.60 -1.37
C THR A 245 9.32 3.66 -0.76
N ILE A 246 8.93 4.19 0.39
CA ILE A 246 9.68 5.15 1.19
C ILE A 246 10.38 4.37 2.31
N VAL A 247 11.68 4.61 2.48
CA VAL A 247 12.45 4.03 3.57
C VAL A 247 13.24 5.15 4.25
N ASN A 248 13.14 5.25 5.56
CA ASN A 248 13.87 6.23 6.34
C ASN A 248 15.39 6.02 6.22
N GLU A 249 16.19 7.02 6.59
CA GLU A 249 17.66 6.95 6.48
C GLU A 249 18.26 5.81 7.32
N ASP A 250 17.65 5.48 8.45
CA ASP A 250 18.04 4.37 9.33
C ASP A 250 17.57 2.97 8.85
N GLY A 251 16.80 2.91 7.77
CA GLY A 251 16.25 1.68 7.21
C GLY A 251 14.86 1.32 7.71
N SER A 252 14.28 2.08 8.62
CA SER A 252 12.91 1.86 9.08
C SER A 252 11.87 2.24 8.02
N ASP A 253 10.73 1.57 8.06
CA ASP A 253 9.58 1.82 7.19
C ASP A 253 8.29 1.68 8.02
N ASN A 254 8.08 2.61 8.96
CA ASN A 254 6.90 2.68 9.81
C ASN A 254 6.03 3.90 9.50
N GLY A 255 6.06 4.36 8.23
CA GLY A 255 5.32 5.54 7.81
C GLY A 255 5.84 6.85 8.41
N VAL A 256 7.08 6.87 8.97
CA VAL A 256 7.72 8.03 9.56
C VAL A 256 9.12 8.22 8.98
N VAL A 257 9.45 9.45 8.59
CA VAL A 257 10.76 9.81 8.06
C VAL A 257 11.33 11.07 8.72
N GLY A 258 12.65 11.21 8.67
CA GLY A 258 13.36 12.41 9.11
C GLY A 258 13.40 13.52 8.04
N SER A 259 14.49 14.30 8.03
CA SER A 259 14.77 15.29 6.97
C SER A 259 15.24 14.66 5.67
N LYS A 260 15.73 13.43 5.72
CA LYS A 260 16.25 12.69 4.58
C LYS A 260 15.69 11.27 4.58
N PHE A 261 15.31 10.79 3.40
CA PHE A 261 14.80 9.43 3.22
C PHE A 261 15.10 8.91 1.81
N PHE A 262 14.91 7.62 1.62
CA PHE A 262 15.13 6.95 0.34
C PHE A 262 13.79 6.54 -0.28
N ILE A 263 13.78 6.54 -1.60
CA ILE A 263 12.71 5.98 -2.42
C ILE A 263 13.30 4.82 -3.20
N TYR A 264 12.75 3.63 -3.02
CA TYR A 264 13.06 2.47 -3.83
C TYR A 264 11.95 2.23 -4.82
N CYS A 265 12.28 1.87 -6.03
CA CYS A 265 11.30 1.54 -7.04
C CYS A 265 11.83 0.44 -7.96
N ASN A 266 10.98 -0.47 -8.33
CA ASN A 266 11.32 -1.54 -9.24
C ASN A 266 11.08 -1.11 -10.69
N LYS A 267 11.95 -1.57 -11.58
CA LYS A 267 11.77 -1.49 -13.02
C LYS A 267 12.02 -2.85 -13.64
N ASP A 268 11.07 -3.33 -14.44
CA ASP A 268 11.24 -4.56 -15.19
C ASP A 268 12.14 -4.31 -16.41
N HIS A 269 13.03 -5.26 -16.68
CA HIS A 269 13.85 -5.32 -17.87
C HIS A 269 13.52 -6.62 -18.59
N GLN A 270 12.98 -6.55 -19.79
CA GLN A 270 12.47 -7.72 -20.54
C GLN A 270 13.46 -8.90 -20.59
N LYS A 271 14.76 -8.65 -20.74
CA LYS A 271 15.78 -9.68 -20.83
C LYS A 271 16.52 -9.97 -19.52
N ASN A 272 16.51 -9.05 -18.56
CA ASN A 272 17.37 -9.08 -17.37
C ASN A 272 16.60 -9.15 -16.06
N GLY A 273 15.28 -9.39 -16.12
CA GLY A 273 14.43 -9.42 -14.93
C GLY A 273 14.20 -8.04 -14.32
N ARG A 274 13.77 -8.04 -13.08
CA ARG A 274 13.42 -6.82 -12.33
C ARG A 274 14.66 -6.28 -11.60
N ARG A 275 14.87 -4.95 -11.69
CA ARG A 275 15.91 -4.23 -10.95
C ARG A 275 15.29 -3.20 -10.02
N THR A 276 15.88 -3.03 -8.86
CA THR A 276 15.50 -1.98 -7.89
C THR A 276 16.44 -0.79 -8.02
N TYR A 277 15.85 0.39 -8.09
CA TYR A 277 16.54 1.68 -8.12
C TYR A 277 16.26 2.43 -6.82
N LYS A 278 17.22 3.25 -6.40
CA LYS A 278 17.16 4.07 -5.19
C LYS A 278 17.39 5.53 -5.50
N TRP A 279 16.55 6.40 -4.98
CA TRP A 279 16.71 7.86 -4.98
C TRP A 279 16.74 8.39 -3.56
N THR A 280 17.46 9.48 -3.37
CA THR A 280 17.52 10.21 -2.10
C THR A 280 16.61 11.42 -2.17
N VAL A 281 15.79 11.62 -1.17
CA VAL A 281 15.04 12.85 -0.93
C VAL A 281 15.63 13.53 0.30
N ASP A 282 16.03 14.78 0.12
CA ASP A 282 16.54 15.66 1.17
C ASP A 282 15.59 16.84 1.30
N LEU A 283 14.93 16.98 2.44
CA LEU A 283 13.93 18.02 2.72
C LEU A 283 14.56 19.33 3.23
N ALA A 284 15.84 19.31 3.53
CA ALA A 284 16.58 20.48 3.99
C ALA A 284 17.19 21.28 2.84
N ARG A 285 17.02 20.81 1.60
CA ARG A 285 17.57 21.44 0.38
C ARG A 285 16.50 22.01 -0.52
#